data_3d9e15231426c9179d8d4c11caf0952e
#
_entry.id   3d9e15231426c9179d8d4c11caf0952e
#
_cell.length_a   1.000
_cell.length_b   1.000
_cell.length_c   1.000
_cell.angle_alpha   90.00
_cell.angle_beta   90.00
_cell.angle_gamma   90.00
#
_symmetry.space_group_name_H-M   'P 1'
#
loop_
_entity.id
_entity.type
_entity.pdbx_description
1 polymer ?
#
loop_
_entity_poly.entity_id
_entity_poly.type
_entity_poly.pdbx_seq_one_letter_code
_entity_poly.pdbx_strand_id
1 'polypeptide(L)'
;VCEAAGIDAEAVDDIDSALWTKFVLFSVMSAACCLSERSTGELREDSDARAILQRGMDETAAVARAKGVRLDSDVVKRALAIADTMAADSVPSMVIDLRAGRRLELESLSGTIVRLGRELDVDVPFHETAYAMLKHRAR
;
A
#
# COMPACT_ATOMS: atom_id res chain seq x y z
N VAL A 1 6.73 -9.17 -27.81
CA VAL A 1 6.70 -7.77 -28.34
C VAL A 1 7.36 -6.82 -27.33
N CYS A 2 7.02 -6.89 -26.01
CA CYS A 2 7.59 -6.00 -25.00
C CYS A 2 9.11 -6.19 -24.84
N GLU A 3 9.59 -7.42 -24.73
CA GLU A 3 11.03 -7.73 -24.64
C GLU A 3 11.81 -7.24 -25.86
N ALA A 4 11.24 -7.38 -27.07
CA ALA A 4 11.85 -6.88 -28.30
C ALA A 4 11.94 -5.33 -28.33
N ALA A 5 11.15 -4.65 -27.53
CA ALA A 5 11.20 -3.19 -27.34
C ALA A 5 12.07 -2.76 -26.14
N GLY A 6 12.80 -3.69 -25.52
CA GLY A 6 13.62 -3.41 -24.33
C GLY A 6 12.79 -3.14 -23.05
N ILE A 7 11.52 -3.53 -23.04
CA ILE A 7 10.65 -3.42 -21.89
C ILE A 7 10.72 -4.74 -21.11
N ASP A 8 11.16 -4.67 -19.87
CA ASP A 8 11.13 -5.82 -18.95
C ASP A 8 9.67 -6.14 -18.62
N ALA A 9 9.16 -7.24 -19.16
CA ALA A 9 7.77 -7.64 -19.04
C ALA A 9 7.67 -9.13 -18.79
N GLU A 10 6.99 -9.48 -17.73
CA GLU A 10 6.67 -10.87 -17.36
C GLU A 10 5.18 -11.14 -17.58
N ALA A 11 4.87 -12.24 -18.27
CA ALA A 11 3.51 -12.73 -18.36
C ALA A 11 3.20 -13.59 -17.13
N VAL A 12 2.22 -13.16 -16.33
CA VAL A 12 1.79 -13.90 -15.14
C VAL A 12 0.44 -14.57 -15.39
N ASP A 13 0.24 -15.78 -14.87
CA ASP A 13 -0.99 -16.54 -15.03
C ASP A 13 -2.14 -15.94 -14.18
N ASP A 14 -1.82 -15.30 -13.05
CA ASP A 14 -2.79 -14.70 -12.13
C ASP A 14 -2.43 -13.22 -11.89
N ILE A 15 -2.93 -12.36 -12.77
CA ILE A 15 -2.67 -10.92 -12.70
C ILE A 15 -3.25 -10.28 -11.44
N ASP A 16 -4.41 -10.77 -10.97
CA ASP A 16 -5.04 -10.25 -9.75
C ASP A 16 -4.15 -10.51 -8.54
N SER A 17 -3.63 -11.74 -8.40
CA SER A 17 -2.67 -12.07 -7.34
C SER A 17 -1.42 -11.18 -7.38
N ALA A 18 -0.85 -10.97 -8.55
CA ALA A 18 0.34 -10.13 -8.73
C ALA A 18 0.07 -8.66 -8.35
N LEU A 19 -1.04 -8.09 -8.82
CA LEU A 19 -1.45 -6.71 -8.51
C LEU A 19 -1.73 -6.52 -7.02
N TRP A 20 -2.48 -7.44 -6.39
CA TRP A 20 -2.79 -7.34 -4.97
C TRP A 20 -1.56 -7.56 -4.09
N THR A 21 -0.63 -8.44 -4.48
CA THR A 21 0.65 -8.60 -3.78
C THR A 21 1.42 -7.28 -3.71
N LYS A 22 1.49 -6.55 -4.84
CA LYS A 22 2.08 -5.21 -4.86
C LYS A 22 1.26 -4.21 -4.04
N PHE A 23 -0.07 -4.28 -4.13
CA PHE A 23 -0.98 -3.36 -3.46
C PHE A 23 -0.90 -3.44 -1.93
N VAL A 24 -0.66 -4.63 -1.35
CA VAL A 24 -0.40 -4.83 0.09
C VAL A 24 0.68 -3.90 0.61
N LEU A 25 1.80 -3.77 -0.10
CA LEU A 25 2.90 -2.89 0.30
C LEU A 25 2.59 -1.42 0.03
N PHE A 26 2.24 -1.11 -1.23
CA PHE A 26 2.22 0.27 -1.69
C PHE A 26 1.07 1.10 -1.14
N SER A 27 -0.11 0.52 -0.92
CA SER A 27 -1.25 1.23 -0.32
C SER A 27 -0.94 1.70 1.09
N VAL A 28 -0.25 0.86 1.88
CA VAL A 28 0.11 1.14 3.27
C VAL A 28 1.27 2.11 3.39
N MET A 29 2.36 1.87 2.63
CA MET A 29 3.52 2.77 2.65
C MET A 29 3.16 4.18 2.21
N SER A 30 2.35 4.32 1.15
CA SER A 30 1.89 5.63 0.68
C SER A 30 1.08 6.37 1.75
N ALA A 31 0.15 5.68 2.39
CA ALA A 31 -0.67 6.27 3.45
C ALA A 31 0.15 6.64 4.69
N ALA A 32 1.00 5.73 5.18
CA ALA A 32 1.79 5.93 6.39
C ALA A 32 2.81 7.07 6.23
N CYS A 33 3.53 7.11 5.09
CA CYS A 33 4.48 8.20 4.81
C CYS A 33 3.75 9.55 4.65
N CYS A 34 2.55 9.59 4.07
CA CYS A 34 1.77 10.83 3.98
C CYS A 34 1.25 11.31 5.35
N LEU A 35 0.81 10.38 6.22
CA LEU A 35 0.30 10.71 7.54
C LEU A 35 1.40 11.24 8.47
N SER A 36 2.59 10.66 8.40
CA SER A 36 3.71 10.97 9.27
C SER A 36 4.67 12.02 8.70
N GLU A 37 4.61 12.26 7.38
CA GLU A 37 5.58 13.04 6.58
C GLU A 37 7.02 12.50 6.68
N ARG A 38 7.18 11.23 7.11
CA ARG A 38 8.46 10.52 7.28
C ARG A 38 8.80 9.68 6.05
N SER A 39 10.09 9.40 5.89
CA SER A 39 10.61 8.49 4.86
C SER A 39 10.34 7.02 5.20
N THR A 40 10.53 6.15 4.20
CA THR A 40 10.41 4.69 4.38
C THR A 40 11.37 4.17 5.45
N GLY A 41 12.62 4.67 5.48
CA GLY A 41 13.62 4.28 6.49
C GLY A 41 13.21 4.65 7.89
N GLU A 42 12.78 5.90 8.11
CA GLU A 42 12.34 6.36 9.42
C GLU A 42 11.15 5.56 9.97
N LEU A 43 10.22 5.11 9.10
CA LEU A 43 9.08 4.30 9.51
C LEU A 43 9.47 2.86 9.85
N ARG A 44 10.38 2.25 9.08
CA ARG A 44 10.79 0.86 9.34
C ARG A 44 11.68 0.70 10.57
N GLU A 45 12.45 1.73 10.92
CA GLU A 45 13.35 1.74 12.09
C GLU A 45 12.62 1.98 13.41
N ASP A 46 11.43 2.55 13.35
CA ASP A 46 10.54 2.79 14.48
C ASP A 46 9.65 1.57 14.71
N SER A 47 9.80 0.89 15.84
CA SER A 47 9.08 -0.35 16.14
C SER A 47 7.56 -0.19 16.16
N ASP A 48 7.06 0.95 16.64
CA ASP A 48 5.63 1.23 16.71
C ASP A 48 5.06 1.53 15.32
N ALA A 49 5.78 2.33 14.52
CA ALA A 49 5.41 2.58 13.13
C ALA A 49 5.42 1.28 12.32
N ARG A 50 6.47 0.44 12.49
CA ARG A 50 6.56 -0.86 11.82
C ARG A 50 5.38 -1.77 12.17
N ALA A 51 4.93 -1.80 13.42
CA ALA A 51 3.76 -2.57 13.82
C ALA A 51 2.47 -2.06 13.17
N ILE A 52 2.34 -0.73 12.99
CA ILE A 52 1.22 -0.12 12.28
C ILE A 52 1.27 -0.46 10.78
N LEU A 53 2.45 -0.41 10.14
CA LEU A 53 2.62 -0.85 8.75
C LEU A 53 2.17 -2.29 8.57
N GLN A 54 2.59 -3.20 9.45
CA GLN A 54 2.18 -4.59 9.38
C GLN A 54 0.66 -4.75 9.47
N ARG A 55 0.00 -4.07 10.42
CA ARG A 55 -1.47 -4.10 10.55
C ARG A 55 -2.18 -3.62 9.29
N GLY A 56 -1.76 -2.50 8.70
CA GLY A 56 -2.34 -2.02 7.46
C GLY A 56 -2.16 -3.00 6.29
N MET A 57 -1.01 -3.68 6.22
CA MET A 57 -0.76 -4.74 5.23
C MET A 57 -1.63 -5.96 5.48
N ASP A 58 -1.85 -6.36 6.73
CA ASP A 58 -2.77 -7.45 7.11
C ASP A 58 -4.21 -7.12 6.71
N GLU A 59 -4.67 -5.87 6.91
CA GLU A 59 -5.98 -5.38 6.47
C GLU A 59 -6.13 -5.49 4.94
N THR A 60 -5.14 -5.00 4.18
CA THR A 60 -5.16 -5.07 2.71
C THR A 60 -5.20 -6.53 2.24
N ALA A 61 -4.41 -7.41 2.85
CA ALA A 61 -4.38 -8.83 2.52
C ALA A 61 -5.72 -9.53 2.89
N ALA A 62 -6.35 -9.15 4.00
CA ALA A 62 -7.65 -9.67 4.42
C ALA A 62 -8.75 -9.30 3.40
N VAL A 63 -8.80 -8.03 2.96
CA VAL A 63 -9.73 -7.57 1.92
C VAL A 63 -9.51 -8.32 0.60
N ALA A 64 -8.25 -8.51 0.18
CA ALA A 64 -7.94 -9.26 -1.04
C ALA A 64 -8.47 -10.70 -0.97
N ARG A 65 -8.24 -11.39 0.16
CA ARG A 65 -8.71 -12.76 0.38
C ARG A 65 -10.24 -12.84 0.44
N ALA A 66 -10.90 -11.91 1.11
CA ALA A 66 -12.37 -11.83 1.16
C ALA A 66 -12.96 -11.56 -0.25
N LYS A 67 -12.24 -10.82 -1.10
CA LYS A 67 -12.60 -10.64 -2.52
C LYS A 67 -12.39 -11.90 -3.37
N GLY A 68 -11.76 -12.94 -2.85
CA GLY A 68 -11.46 -14.18 -3.57
C GLY A 68 -10.10 -14.19 -4.29
N VAL A 69 -9.25 -13.18 -4.05
CA VAL A 69 -7.90 -13.15 -4.62
C VAL A 69 -6.99 -14.11 -3.85
N ARG A 70 -6.27 -14.94 -4.58
CA ARG A 70 -5.29 -15.86 -3.99
C ARG A 70 -4.00 -15.12 -3.67
N LEU A 71 -3.70 -14.97 -2.38
CA LEU A 71 -2.43 -14.43 -1.91
C LEU A 71 -1.68 -15.50 -1.12
N ASP A 72 -0.38 -15.54 -1.29
CA ASP A 72 0.48 -16.39 -0.48
C ASP A 72 0.28 -16.10 1.01
N SER A 73 0.43 -17.12 1.84
CA SER A 73 0.26 -16.98 3.29
C SER A 73 1.25 -16.01 3.93
N ASP A 74 2.44 -15.85 3.33
CA ASP A 74 3.53 -15.01 3.78
C ASP A 74 3.60 -13.63 3.08
N VAL A 75 2.56 -13.23 2.33
CA VAL A 75 2.55 -11.98 1.53
C VAL A 75 2.94 -10.75 2.35
N VAL A 76 2.43 -10.62 3.57
CA VAL A 76 2.76 -9.47 4.46
C VAL A 76 4.21 -9.54 4.91
N LYS A 77 4.72 -10.71 5.27
CA LYS A 77 6.14 -10.90 5.62
C LYS A 77 7.05 -10.50 4.48
N ARG A 78 6.71 -10.90 3.24
CA ARG A 78 7.48 -10.51 2.04
C ARG A 78 7.37 -9.02 1.76
N ALA A 79 6.20 -8.41 1.94
CA ALA A 79 6.00 -6.98 1.79
C ALA A 79 6.89 -6.17 2.75
N LEU A 80 6.95 -6.58 4.03
CA LEU A 80 7.85 -5.98 5.01
C LEU A 80 9.33 -6.17 4.64
N ALA A 81 9.72 -7.36 4.17
CA ALA A 81 11.08 -7.61 3.71
C ALA A 81 11.46 -6.73 2.51
N ILE A 82 10.54 -6.47 1.58
CA ILE A 82 10.75 -5.51 0.49
C ILE A 82 10.92 -4.08 1.04
N ALA A 83 10.08 -3.64 2.00
CA ALA A 83 10.22 -2.34 2.64
C ALA A 83 11.60 -2.19 3.32
N ASP A 84 12.17 -3.27 3.87
CA ASP A 84 13.50 -3.28 4.49
C ASP A 84 14.64 -3.05 3.48
N THR A 85 14.43 -3.36 2.20
CA THR A 85 15.42 -3.14 1.13
C THR A 85 15.32 -1.79 0.45
N MET A 86 14.24 -1.03 0.68
CA MET A 86 14.06 0.29 0.08
C MET A 86 15.11 1.28 0.62
N ALA A 87 15.49 2.26 -0.20
CA ALA A 87 16.39 3.32 0.23
C ALA A 87 15.80 4.07 1.44
N ALA A 88 16.63 4.36 2.44
CA ALA A 88 16.15 4.92 3.71
C ALA A 88 15.47 6.30 3.55
N ASP A 89 15.96 7.10 2.62
CA ASP A 89 15.43 8.43 2.29
C ASP A 89 14.28 8.40 1.27
N SER A 90 13.90 7.21 0.77
CA SER A 90 12.83 7.11 -0.21
C SER A 90 11.48 7.47 0.38
N VAL A 91 10.65 8.11 -0.45
CA VAL A 91 9.25 8.40 -0.15
C VAL A 91 8.39 8.00 -1.34
N PRO A 92 7.16 7.50 -1.13
CA PRO A 92 6.20 7.26 -2.20
C PRO A 92 5.85 8.54 -2.98
N SER A 93 5.48 8.40 -4.26
CA SER A 93 5.07 9.55 -5.09
C SER A 93 3.94 10.37 -4.47
N MET A 94 3.01 9.72 -3.77
CA MET A 94 1.90 10.40 -3.09
C MET A 94 2.39 11.41 -2.03
N VAL A 95 3.56 11.19 -1.39
CA VAL A 95 4.18 12.18 -0.48
C VAL A 95 4.69 13.40 -1.25
N ILE A 96 5.27 13.17 -2.42
CA ILE A 96 5.73 14.25 -3.30
C ILE A 96 4.53 15.10 -3.74
N ASP A 97 3.41 14.45 -4.10
CA ASP A 97 2.18 15.13 -4.47
C ASP A 97 1.58 15.92 -3.30
N LEU A 98 1.58 15.32 -2.10
CA LEU A 98 1.13 15.97 -0.88
C LEU A 98 1.91 17.26 -0.59
N ARG A 99 3.26 17.18 -0.64
CA ARG A 99 4.14 18.32 -0.41
C ARG A 99 3.99 19.41 -1.46
N ALA A 100 3.65 19.02 -2.69
CA ALA A 100 3.42 19.93 -3.80
C ALA A 100 1.97 20.46 -3.87
N GLY A 101 1.09 20.08 -2.94
CA GLY A 101 -0.33 20.46 -2.95
C GLY A 101 -1.11 19.90 -4.16
N ARG A 102 -0.61 18.79 -4.75
CA ARG A 102 -1.29 18.14 -5.87
C ARG A 102 -2.33 17.13 -5.38
N ARG A 103 -3.21 16.73 -6.30
CA ARG A 103 -4.21 15.70 -6.04
C ARG A 103 -3.54 14.37 -5.68
N LEU A 104 -4.00 13.74 -4.59
CA LEU A 104 -3.47 12.46 -4.12
C LEU A 104 -4.23 11.29 -4.76
N GLU A 105 -3.53 10.17 -4.97
CA GLU A 105 -4.11 8.88 -5.39
C GLU A 105 -4.85 8.16 -4.25
N LEU A 106 -5.28 8.88 -3.22
CA LEU A 106 -5.87 8.35 -2.00
C LEU A 106 -7.11 7.49 -2.27
N GLU A 107 -7.97 7.92 -3.24
CA GLU A 107 -9.17 7.17 -3.63
C GLU A 107 -8.85 5.80 -4.22
N SER A 108 -7.78 5.73 -5.01
CA SER A 108 -7.33 4.48 -5.64
C SER A 108 -6.61 3.56 -4.67
N LEU A 109 -6.03 4.09 -3.60
CA LEU A 109 -5.29 3.33 -2.57
C LEU A 109 -6.18 3.05 -1.35
N SER A 110 -6.05 3.80 -0.26
CA SER A 110 -6.81 3.55 0.97
C SER A 110 -8.32 3.63 0.76
N GLY A 111 -8.81 4.51 -0.13
CA GLY A 111 -10.23 4.61 -0.48
C GLY A 111 -10.79 3.31 -1.07
N THR A 112 -10.02 2.61 -1.89
CA THR A 112 -10.40 1.29 -2.42
C THR A 112 -10.52 0.26 -1.31
N ILE A 113 -9.55 0.20 -0.38
CA ILE A 113 -9.60 -0.75 0.74
C ILE A 113 -10.78 -0.46 1.67
N VAL A 114 -11.06 0.82 1.97
CA VAL A 114 -12.21 1.21 2.80
C VAL A 114 -13.53 0.82 2.14
N ARG A 115 -13.70 1.02 0.84
CA ARG A 115 -14.92 0.62 0.14
C ARG A 115 -15.11 -0.89 0.13
N LEU A 116 -14.07 -1.63 -0.26
CA LEU A 116 -14.13 -3.10 -0.29
C LEU A 116 -14.26 -3.69 1.11
N GLY A 117 -13.61 -3.13 2.13
CA GLY A 117 -13.77 -3.55 3.53
C GLY A 117 -15.24 -3.50 3.96
N ARG A 118 -15.94 -2.40 3.65
CA ARG A 118 -17.37 -2.25 3.94
C ARG A 118 -18.25 -3.21 3.15
N GLU A 119 -17.94 -3.43 1.86
CA GLU A 119 -18.68 -4.36 1.00
C GLU A 119 -18.53 -5.81 1.42
N LEU A 120 -17.36 -6.18 1.97
CA LEU A 120 -16.98 -7.55 2.29
C LEU A 120 -17.00 -7.86 3.80
N ASP A 121 -17.45 -6.90 4.62
CA ASP A 121 -17.51 -7.01 6.09
C ASP A 121 -16.13 -7.31 6.70
N VAL A 122 -15.09 -6.59 6.25
CA VAL A 122 -13.72 -6.69 6.75
C VAL A 122 -13.33 -5.39 7.42
N ASP A 123 -12.92 -5.45 8.68
CA ASP A 123 -12.43 -4.29 9.42
C ASP A 123 -11.09 -3.80 8.87
N VAL A 124 -10.99 -2.48 8.60
CA VAL A 124 -9.81 -1.86 8.01
C VAL A 124 -9.44 -0.53 8.71
N PRO A 125 -9.24 -0.54 10.03
CA PRO A 125 -9.08 0.67 10.84
C PRO A 125 -7.89 1.54 10.43
N PHE A 126 -6.77 0.95 9.99
CA PHE A 126 -5.64 1.72 9.47
C PHE A 126 -6.05 2.52 8.23
N HIS A 127 -6.67 1.85 7.25
CA HIS A 127 -7.07 2.49 5.99
C HIS A 127 -8.21 3.50 6.19
N GLU A 128 -9.14 3.25 7.10
CA GLU A 128 -10.19 4.20 7.46
C GLU A 128 -9.61 5.47 8.08
N THR A 129 -8.65 5.31 9.01
CA THR A 129 -7.96 6.44 9.63
C THR A 129 -7.18 7.24 8.58
N ALA A 130 -6.39 6.56 7.75
CA ALA A 130 -5.60 7.19 6.70
C ALA A 130 -6.49 7.96 5.72
N TYR A 131 -7.58 7.33 5.26
CA TYR A 131 -8.53 7.96 4.36
C TYR A 131 -9.20 9.18 4.99
N ALA A 132 -9.68 9.07 6.22
CA ALA A 132 -10.34 10.16 6.93
C ALA A 132 -9.42 11.38 7.12
N MET A 133 -8.16 11.14 7.46
CA MET A 133 -7.18 12.21 7.73
C MET A 133 -6.65 12.87 6.45
N LEU A 134 -6.49 12.10 5.35
CA LEU A 134 -5.88 12.60 4.12
C LEU A 134 -6.88 13.14 3.09
N LYS A 135 -8.15 12.73 3.12
CA LYS A 135 -9.15 13.12 2.10
C LYS A 135 -9.34 14.64 1.95
N HIS A 136 -9.11 15.40 3.01
CA HIS A 136 -9.21 16.86 2.96
C HIS A 136 -7.99 17.52 2.31
N ARG A 137 -6.88 16.80 2.21
CA ARG A 137 -5.64 17.22 1.55
C ARG A 137 -5.53 16.72 0.09
N ALA A 138 -6.46 15.85 -0.32
CA ALA A 138 -6.47 15.19 -1.63
C ALA A 138 -7.22 15.97 -2.74
N ARG A 139 -7.52 17.24 -2.52
CA ARG A 139 -8.31 18.08 -3.45
C ARG A 139 -7.44 18.71 -4.51
#